data_fc4334c125ba3593f506a5dee4c908f9
#
_entry.id   fc4334c125ba3593f506a5dee4c908f9
#
_cell.length_a   1.000
_cell.length_b   1.000
_cell.length_c   1.000
_cell.angle_alpha   90.00
_cell.angle_beta   90.00
_cell.angle_gamma   90.00
#
_symmetry.space_group_name_H-M   'P 1'
#
loop_
_entity.id
_entity.type
_entity.pdbx_description
1 polymer ?
#
loop_
_entity_poly.entity_id
_entity_poly.type
_entity_poly.pdbx_seq_one_letter_code
_entity_poly.pdbx_strand_id
1 'polypeptide(L)'
;MNTAAENNGQRGNSSRGERIFKRVLFAVGLVSFVVMLFTFKVSREQLLTLFRRLWYMFPAVIAMWAPLYLMNAWAWRKMLQGNGKDSVSLLMMFRWTVSGFALNSLTPMGLLGGEPYKIVELKRYVGTERASSSVILFSMMHIYTHFWFWLTSIAVYLFLVAIGDLTLGWPIAIVLVFGGAFSLAGAYLFRRGYKYGFILKFLRGIGHIWGLRQWSKRTIEKHHDTFATIDRQISELHNQDRKVYHACFFIEYVGRLMMSFEVFLILRMMGVGNGSSLGGYMLLWLHSMLILAFTSLFANLLGFIPMQMGTREGGYAMSAAQFGLTAGVGMVISIVCRLREVVWDGIGLLLMRKK
;
A
#
# COMPACT_ATOMS: atom_id res chain seq x y z
N MET A 1 -20.64 -42.01 -8.36
CA MET A 1 -19.16 -42.10 -8.44
C MET A 1 -18.60 -41.37 -9.67
N ASN A 2 -19.11 -40.18 -10.06
CA ASN A 2 -18.64 -39.47 -11.27
C ASN A 2 -18.45 -37.96 -11.09
N THR A 3 -18.45 -37.43 -9.88
CA THR A 3 -18.28 -35.98 -9.62
C THR A 3 -16.87 -35.57 -9.19
N ALA A 4 -15.97 -36.53 -8.94
CA ALA A 4 -14.58 -36.25 -8.54
C ALA A 4 -13.61 -36.15 -9.72
N ALA A 5 -13.97 -36.65 -10.90
CA ALA A 5 -13.12 -36.65 -12.10
C ALA A 5 -13.21 -35.37 -12.92
N GLU A 6 -14.33 -34.63 -12.87
CA GLU A 6 -14.50 -33.38 -13.62
C GLU A 6 -13.77 -32.18 -13.01
N ASN A 7 -13.47 -32.21 -11.71
CA ASN A 7 -12.79 -31.11 -11.01
C ASN A 7 -11.26 -31.08 -11.17
N ASN A 8 -10.67 -32.13 -11.72
CA ASN A 8 -9.21 -32.21 -11.94
C ASN A 8 -8.77 -31.71 -13.32
N GLY A 9 -9.69 -31.50 -14.27
CA GLY A 9 -9.39 -31.05 -15.64
C GLY A 9 -9.21 -29.52 -15.79
N GLN A 10 -9.61 -28.71 -14.83
CA GLN A 10 -9.50 -27.24 -14.91
C GLN A 10 -8.23 -26.65 -14.30
N ARG A 11 -7.35 -27.48 -13.75
CA ARG A 11 -6.03 -27.05 -13.30
C ARG A 11 -5.07 -26.90 -14.50
N GLY A 12 -5.04 -25.72 -15.11
CA GLY A 12 -3.76 -25.39 -15.70
C GLY A 12 -3.63 -24.99 -17.16
N ASN A 13 -4.65 -24.58 -17.87
CA ASN A 13 -4.40 -23.94 -19.17
C ASN A 13 -4.64 -22.42 -19.08
N SER A 14 -3.58 -21.68 -18.65
CA SER A 14 -3.60 -20.22 -18.79
C SER A 14 -3.75 -19.89 -20.27
N SER A 15 -4.78 -19.09 -20.62
CA SER A 15 -4.97 -18.65 -21.99
C SER A 15 -3.68 -18.00 -22.52
N ARG A 16 -3.46 -18.09 -23.84
CA ARG A 16 -2.28 -17.44 -24.49
C ARG A 16 -2.20 -15.96 -24.09
N GLY A 17 -3.35 -15.29 -23.97
CA GLY A 17 -3.45 -13.90 -23.53
C GLY A 17 -2.95 -13.66 -22.11
N GLU A 18 -3.29 -14.55 -21.16
CA GLU A 18 -2.80 -14.42 -19.77
C GLU A 18 -1.28 -14.59 -19.65
N ARG A 19 -0.71 -15.51 -20.43
CA ARG A 19 0.76 -15.69 -20.47
C ARG A 19 1.46 -14.47 -21.05
N ILE A 20 0.89 -13.89 -22.13
CA ILE A 20 1.41 -12.64 -22.73
C ILE A 20 1.26 -11.49 -21.72
N PHE A 21 0.11 -11.32 -21.09
CA PHE A 21 -0.13 -10.27 -20.10
C PHE A 21 0.88 -10.32 -18.95
N LYS A 22 1.13 -11.51 -18.37
CA LYS A 22 2.13 -11.66 -17.31
C LYS A 22 3.55 -11.35 -17.77
N ARG A 23 3.91 -11.77 -19.00
CA ARG A 23 5.24 -11.46 -19.58
C ARG A 23 5.40 -9.96 -19.81
N VAL A 24 4.37 -9.29 -20.29
CA VAL A 24 4.37 -7.84 -20.49
C VAL A 24 4.51 -7.12 -19.16
N LEU A 25 3.71 -7.48 -18.14
CA LEU A 25 3.84 -6.90 -16.80
C LEU A 25 5.23 -7.11 -16.20
N PHE A 26 5.78 -8.32 -16.35
CA PHE A 26 7.13 -8.63 -15.88
C PHE A 26 8.18 -7.78 -16.60
N ALA A 27 8.08 -7.66 -17.94
CA ALA A 27 9.01 -6.86 -18.73
C ALA A 27 8.93 -5.37 -18.37
N VAL A 28 7.71 -4.82 -18.23
CA VAL A 28 7.49 -3.44 -17.77
C VAL A 28 8.09 -3.24 -16.38
N GLY A 29 7.82 -4.16 -15.44
CA GLY A 29 8.38 -4.12 -14.10
C GLY A 29 9.92 -4.16 -14.11
N LEU A 30 10.51 -5.01 -14.93
CA LEU A 30 11.98 -5.12 -15.05
C LEU A 30 12.60 -3.84 -15.64
N VAL A 31 12.01 -3.29 -16.70
CA VAL A 31 12.48 -2.03 -17.31
C VAL A 31 12.36 -0.89 -16.31
N SER A 32 11.22 -0.76 -15.61
CA SER A 32 11.02 0.27 -14.59
C SER A 32 11.99 0.12 -13.42
N PHE A 33 12.29 -1.13 -13.02
CA PHE A 33 13.29 -1.42 -11.99
C PHE A 33 14.70 -0.95 -12.40
N VAL A 34 15.09 -1.23 -13.64
CA VAL A 34 16.38 -0.77 -14.20
C VAL A 34 16.41 0.77 -14.27
N VAL A 35 15.34 1.39 -14.78
CA VAL A 35 15.21 2.86 -14.82
C VAL A 35 15.32 3.45 -13.40
N MET A 36 14.64 2.86 -12.42
CA MET A 36 14.72 3.27 -11.02
C MET A 36 16.16 3.26 -10.50
N LEU A 37 16.93 2.19 -10.77
CA LEU A 37 18.33 2.09 -10.36
C LEU A 37 19.21 3.20 -10.94
N PHE A 38 18.98 3.57 -12.20
CA PHE A 38 19.76 4.63 -12.88
C PHE A 38 19.30 6.06 -12.52
N THR A 39 18.03 6.23 -12.15
CA THR A 39 17.47 7.54 -11.80
C THR A 39 17.86 7.98 -10.38
N PHE A 40 18.30 7.07 -9.54
CA PHE A 40 18.79 7.36 -8.20
C PHE A 40 20.10 8.14 -8.26
N LYS A 41 20.00 9.47 -8.25
CA LYS A 41 21.15 10.42 -8.15
C LYS A 41 21.68 10.48 -6.71
N VAL A 42 21.99 9.34 -6.10
CA VAL A 42 22.70 9.34 -4.82
C VAL A 42 24.18 9.28 -5.15
N SER A 43 24.96 10.23 -4.61
CA SER A 43 26.40 10.22 -4.85
C SER A 43 27.00 8.93 -4.26
N ARG A 44 27.97 8.36 -4.98
CA ARG A 44 28.68 7.13 -4.51
C ARG A 44 29.23 7.27 -3.09
N GLU A 45 29.72 8.48 -2.75
CA GLU A 45 30.24 8.77 -1.42
C GLU A 45 29.17 8.77 -0.34
N GLN A 46 28.00 9.34 -0.63
CA GLN A 46 26.83 9.29 0.27
C GLN A 46 26.37 7.85 0.52
N LEU A 47 26.29 7.05 -0.54
CA LEU A 47 25.96 5.61 -0.42
C LEU A 47 27.01 4.86 0.42
N LEU A 48 28.30 5.06 0.16
CA LEU A 48 29.36 4.39 0.91
C LEU A 48 29.36 4.79 2.39
N THR A 49 29.15 6.07 2.70
CA THR A 49 29.08 6.57 4.09
C THR A 49 27.85 6.02 4.81
N LEU A 50 26.70 6.02 4.15
CA LEU A 50 25.47 5.39 4.65
C LEU A 50 25.68 3.88 4.84
N PHE A 51 26.26 3.21 3.87
CA PHE A 51 26.49 1.77 3.91
C PHE A 51 27.43 1.40 5.05
N ARG A 52 28.52 2.13 5.27
CA ARG A 52 29.46 1.91 6.39
C ARG A 52 28.82 2.09 7.77
N ARG A 53 27.88 3.04 7.91
CA ARG A 53 27.19 3.31 9.18
C ARG A 53 25.95 2.43 9.39
N LEU A 54 25.26 2.03 8.32
CA LEU A 54 23.93 1.42 8.38
C LEU A 54 23.92 -0.06 7.97
N TRP A 55 25.03 -0.59 7.45
CA TRP A 55 25.09 -1.93 6.84
C TRP A 55 24.60 -3.05 7.78
N TYR A 56 24.90 -2.96 9.08
CA TYR A 56 24.56 -3.99 10.06
C TYR A 56 23.07 -3.97 10.49
N MET A 57 22.39 -2.83 10.35
CA MET A 57 20.96 -2.70 10.67
C MET A 57 20.06 -2.72 9.43
N PHE A 58 20.59 -2.47 8.23
CA PHE A 58 19.82 -2.50 7.00
C PHE A 58 19.12 -3.84 6.75
N PRO A 59 19.72 -5.01 7.04
CA PRO A 59 19.01 -6.29 7.01
C PRO A 59 17.78 -6.33 7.93
N ALA A 60 17.82 -5.68 9.09
CA ALA A 60 16.67 -5.59 9.99
C ALA A 60 15.52 -4.77 9.37
N VAL A 61 15.83 -3.66 8.68
CA VAL A 61 14.84 -2.87 7.94
C VAL A 61 14.20 -3.71 6.83
N ILE A 62 15.00 -4.48 6.08
CA ILE A 62 14.48 -5.39 5.05
C ILE A 62 13.60 -6.47 5.68
N ALA A 63 14.09 -7.14 6.73
CA ALA A 63 13.40 -8.25 7.38
C ALA A 63 12.06 -7.84 7.99
N MET A 64 11.96 -6.61 8.52
CA MET A 64 10.73 -6.06 9.11
C MET A 64 9.56 -6.03 8.11
N TRP A 65 9.81 -5.95 6.81
CA TRP A 65 8.76 -5.94 5.80
C TRP A 65 8.18 -7.32 5.49
N ALA A 66 8.89 -8.41 5.80
CA ALA A 66 8.36 -9.75 5.61
C ALA A 66 7.07 -10.01 6.43
N PRO A 67 7.04 -9.76 7.77
CA PRO A 67 5.79 -9.84 8.54
C PRO A 67 4.70 -8.87 8.06
N LEU A 68 5.06 -7.66 7.59
CA LEU A 68 4.08 -6.73 7.02
C LEU A 68 3.39 -7.30 5.78
N TYR A 69 4.15 -7.85 4.83
CA TYR A 69 3.57 -8.53 3.66
C TYR A 69 2.77 -9.77 4.05
N LEU A 70 3.20 -10.49 5.09
CA LEU A 70 2.46 -11.65 5.59
C LEU A 70 1.12 -11.23 6.22
N MET A 71 1.09 -10.13 6.99
CA MET A 71 -0.13 -9.55 7.54
C MET A 71 -1.10 -9.13 6.43
N ASN A 72 -0.62 -8.43 5.39
CA ASN A 72 -1.40 -8.06 4.22
C ASN A 72 -1.97 -9.30 3.50
N ALA A 73 -1.14 -10.33 3.27
CA ALA A 73 -1.57 -11.57 2.64
C ALA A 73 -2.63 -12.31 3.48
N TRP A 74 -2.46 -12.30 4.80
CA TRP A 74 -3.41 -12.92 5.72
C TRP A 74 -4.74 -12.15 5.76
N ALA A 75 -4.71 -10.82 5.81
CA ALA A 75 -5.91 -9.98 5.75
C ALA A 75 -6.67 -10.22 4.43
N TRP A 76 -5.97 -10.21 3.30
CA TRP A 76 -6.58 -10.50 2.00
C TRP A 76 -7.17 -11.91 1.93
N ARG A 77 -6.45 -12.92 2.44
CA ARG A 77 -6.95 -14.30 2.52
C ARG A 77 -8.22 -14.40 3.37
N LYS A 78 -8.27 -13.71 4.51
CA LYS A 78 -9.45 -13.67 5.38
C LYS A 78 -10.65 -13.03 4.69
N MET A 79 -10.44 -11.94 3.95
CA MET A 79 -11.50 -11.32 3.15
C MET A 79 -12.00 -12.24 2.03
N LEU A 80 -11.09 -12.99 1.38
CA LEU A 80 -11.47 -13.94 0.34
C LEU A 80 -12.30 -15.09 0.90
N GLN A 81 -11.90 -15.64 2.05
CA GLN A 81 -12.55 -16.81 2.65
C GLN A 81 -13.97 -16.51 3.12
N GLY A 82 -14.21 -15.30 3.69
CA GLY A 82 -15.48 -15.06 4.38
C GLY A 82 -15.75 -16.20 5.35
N ASN A 83 -16.91 -16.86 5.19
CA ASN A 83 -17.30 -18.05 5.96
C ASN A 83 -16.97 -19.39 5.25
N GLY A 84 -16.31 -19.37 4.09
CA GLY A 84 -15.97 -20.57 3.29
C GLY A 84 -14.53 -21.02 3.45
N LYS A 85 -14.26 -22.32 3.27
CA LYS A 85 -12.89 -22.85 3.18
C LYS A 85 -12.43 -22.81 1.71
N ASP A 86 -11.65 -21.81 1.34
CA ASP A 86 -11.02 -21.78 0.02
C ASP A 86 -9.68 -22.54 0.02
N SER A 87 -9.37 -23.17 -1.09
CA SER A 87 -8.16 -24.00 -1.29
C SER A 87 -6.87 -23.18 -1.45
N VAL A 88 -6.93 -21.85 -1.31
CA VAL A 88 -5.76 -20.98 -1.52
C VAL A 88 -4.90 -20.92 -0.26
N SER A 89 -3.64 -21.35 -0.38
CA SER A 89 -2.70 -21.33 0.74
C SER A 89 -2.23 -19.91 1.07
N LEU A 90 -1.87 -19.67 2.34
CA LEU A 90 -1.32 -18.39 2.77
C LEU A 90 -0.01 -18.05 2.05
N LEU A 91 0.81 -19.07 1.75
CA LEU A 91 2.06 -18.86 1.01
C LEU A 91 1.83 -18.36 -0.42
N MET A 92 0.79 -18.86 -1.09
CA MET A 92 0.40 -18.35 -2.42
C MET A 92 -0.08 -16.91 -2.33
N MET A 93 -0.92 -16.59 -1.36
CA MET A 93 -1.39 -15.22 -1.11
C MET A 93 -0.21 -14.28 -0.80
N PHE A 94 0.74 -14.71 0.02
CA PHE A 94 1.98 -13.97 0.30
C PHE A 94 2.78 -13.68 -0.97
N ARG A 95 3.02 -14.70 -1.80
CA ARG A 95 3.73 -14.53 -3.08
C ARG A 95 3.04 -13.51 -3.98
N TRP A 96 1.71 -13.62 -4.15
CA TRP A 96 0.95 -12.70 -4.99
C TRP A 96 0.88 -11.30 -4.39
N THR A 97 0.88 -11.18 -3.07
CA THR A 97 0.93 -9.90 -2.37
C THR A 97 2.25 -9.20 -2.64
N VAL A 98 3.39 -9.86 -2.39
CA VAL A 98 4.73 -9.28 -2.62
C VAL A 98 4.93 -8.93 -4.10
N SER A 99 4.57 -9.84 -5.03
CA SER A 99 4.66 -9.57 -6.47
C SER A 99 3.74 -8.44 -6.91
N GLY A 100 2.54 -8.35 -6.34
CA GLY A 100 1.59 -7.27 -6.63
C GLY A 100 2.09 -5.92 -6.14
N PHE A 101 2.67 -5.85 -4.94
CA PHE A 101 3.28 -4.60 -4.45
C PHE A 101 4.49 -4.18 -5.29
N ALA A 102 5.34 -5.13 -5.71
CA ALA A 102 6.44 -4.84 -6.62
C ALA A 102 5.95 -4.24 -7.94
N LEU A 103 4.91 -4.82 -8.53
CA LEU A 103 4.31 -4.27 -9.76
C LEU A 103 3.68 -2.90 -9.55
N ASN A 104 3.03 -2.66 -8.40
CA ASN A 104 2.48 -1.34 -8.07
C ASN A 104 3.57 -0.29 -7.88
N SER A 105 4.69 -0.66 -7.26
CA SER A 105 5.85 0.22 -7.09
C SER A 105 6.47 0.62 -8.43
N LEU A 106 6.54 -0.33 -9.36
CA LEU A 106 7.25 -0.19 -10.64
C LEU A 106 6.37 0.34 -11.79
N THR A 107 5.04 0.36 -11.64
CA THR A 107 4.14 0.88 -12.68
C THR A 107 3.73 2.32 -12.40
N PRO A 108 3.58 3.15 -13.46
CA PRO A 108 3.00 4.47 -13.30
C PRO A 108 1.61 4.39 -12.67
N MET A 109 1.26 5.34 -11.79
CA MET A 109 -0.02 5.40 -11.06
C MET A 109 -0.26 4.29 -10.03
N GLY A 110 0.75 3.51 -9.64
CA GLY A 110 0.74 2.66 -8.46
C GLY A 110 -0.25 1.49 -8.41
N LEU A 111 -1.43 1.59 -9.01
CA LEU A 111 -2.50 0.59 -8.92
C LEU A 111 -2.73 -0.20 -10.21
N LEU A 112 -2.01 0.12 -11.29
CA LEU A 112 -2.31 -0.45 -12.61
C LEU A 112 -1.66 -1.83 -12.86
N GLY A 113 -0.65 -2.20 -12.09
CA GLY A 113 0.09 -3.46 -12.29
C GLY A 113 -0.29 -4.57 -11.32
N GLY A 114 -0.32 -4.27 -10.04
CA GLY A 114 -0.44 -5.25 -8.98
C GLY A 114 -1.84 -5.83 -8.82
N GLU A 115 -2.88 -5.00 -8.84
CA GLU A 115 -4.26 -5.46 -8.68
C GLU A 115 -4.71 -6.37 -9.84
N PRO A 116 -4.53 -6.00 -11.12
CA PRO A 116 -4.81 -6.91 -12.24
C PRO A 116 -4.01 -8.21 -12.17
N TYR A 117 -2.75 -8.16 -11.75
CA TYR A 117 -1.93 -9.36 -11.56
C TYR A 117 -2.53 -10.29 -10.49
N LYS A 118 -2.89 -9.75 -9.31
CA LYS A 118 -3.53 -10.52 -8.23
C LYS A 118 -4.84 -11.17 -8.70
N ILE A 119 -5.67 -10.44 -9.46
CA ILE A 119 -6.92 -10.97 -10.03
C ILE A 119 -6.61 -12.13 -10.98
N VAL A 120 -5.65 -11.98 -11.89
CA VAL A 120 -5.28 -13.02 -12.88
C VAL A 120 -4.74 -14.28 -12.19
N GLU A 121 -3.99 -14.15 -11.11
CA GLU A 121 -3.52 -15.31 -10.35
C GLU A 121 -4.64 -16.00 -9.59
N LEU A 122 -5.49 -15.22 -8.90
CA LEU A 122 -6.53 -15.73 -8.03
C LEU A 122 -7.71 -16.32 -8.78
N LYS A 123 -8.08 -15.76 -9.97
CA LYS A 123 -9.29 -16.19 -10.72
C LYS A 123 -9.30 -17.66 -11.10
N ARG A 124 -8.13 -18.31 -11.18
CA ARG A 124 -7.99 -19.73 -11.48
C ARG A 124 -8.51 -20.64 -10.36
N TYR A 125 -8.62 -20.10 -9.14
CA TYR A 125 -9.01 -20.83 -7.95
C TYR A 125 -10.45 -20.54 -7.55
N VAL A 126 -10.93 -19.31 -7.77
CA VAL A 126 -12.22 -18.85 -7.22
C VAL A 126 -13.14 -18.21 -8.28
N GLY A 127 -12.73 -18.19 -9.53
CA GLY A 127 -13.47 -17.50 -10.61
C GLY A 127 -13.17 -16.01 -10.67
N THR A 128 -13.51 -15.38 -11.80
CA THR A 128 -13.13 -13.98 -12.11
C THR A 128 -13.83 -12.98 -11.18
N GLU A 129 -15.13 -13.15 -10.95
CA GLU A 129 -15.94 -12.20 -10.17
C GLU A 129 -15.49 -12.17 -8.71
N ARG A 130 -15.31 -13.34 -8.07
CA ARG A 130 -14.88 -13.45 -6.69
C ARG A 130 -13.43 -12.99 -6.51
N ALA A 131 -12.55 -13.28 -7.47
CA ALA A 131 -11.17 -12.78 -7.46
C ALA A 131 -11.16 -11.26 -7.53
N SER A 132 -11.91 -10.66 -8.47
CA SER A 132 -12.00 -9.20 -8.61
C SER A 132 -12.58 -8.53 -7.37
N SER A 133 -13.68 -9.05 -6.85
CA SER A 133 -14.34 -8.51 -5.64
C SER A 133 -13.41 -8.51 -4.44
N SER A 134 -12.70 -9.63 -4.21
CA SER A 134 -11.79 -9.74 -3.06
C SER A 134 -10.58 -8.81 -3.17
N VAL A 135 -10.00 -8.66 -4.37
CA VAL A 135 -8.87 -7.74 -4.60
C VAL A 135 -9.32 -6.29 -4.44
N ILE A 136 -10.47 -5.92 -4.99
CA ILE A 136 -11.01 -4.57 -4.86
C ILE A 136 -11.32 -4.25 -3.41
N LEU A 137 -12.00 -5.16 -2.69
CA LEU A 137 -12.33 -5.00 -1.29
C LEU A 137 -11.07 -4.84 -0.42
N PHE A 138 -10.04 -5.67 -0.68
CA PHE A 138 -8.76 -5.56 0.01
C PHE A 138 -8.08 -4.21 -0.27
N SER A 139 -8.02 -3.78 -1.54
CA SER A 139 -7.43 -2.49 -1.92
C SER A 139 -8.18 -1.30 -1.31
N MET A 140 -9.51 -1.38 -1.25
CA MET A 140 -10.34 -0.39 -0.56
C MET A 140 -10.00 -0.34 0.94
N MET A 141 -9.86 -1.50 1.62
CA MET A 141 -9.47 -1.57 3.03
C MET A 141 -8.08 -0.96 3.24
N HIS A 142 -7.14 -1.29 2.36
CA HIS A 142 -5.78 -0.77 2.40
C HIS A 142 -5.75 0.77 2.32
N ILE A 143 -6.56 1.39 1.44
CA ILE A 143 -6.71 2.85 1.33
C ILE A 143 -7.47 3.41 2.55
N TYR A 144 -8.51 2.73 3.01
CA TYR A 144 -9.32 3.17 4.15
C TYR A 144 -8.48 3.30 5.43
N THR A 145 -7.55 2.38 5.66
CA THR A 145 -6.63 2.45 6.81
C THR A 145 -5.63 3.59 6.74
N HIS A 146 -5.31 4.14 5.55
CA HIS A 146 -4.51 5.37 5.45
C HIS A 146 -5.22 6.57 6.05
N PHE A 147 -6.52 6.75 5.79
CA PHE A 147 -7.27 7.87 6.37
C PHE A 147 -7.27 7.80 7.90
N TRP A 148 -7.45 6.60 8.47
CA TRP A 148 -7.37 6.40 9.91
C TRP A 148 -5.97 6.64 10.47
N PHE A 149 -4.93 6.25 9.74
CA PHE A 149 -3.56 6.51 10.13
C PHE A 149 -3.26 8.02 10.17
N TRP A 150 -3.72 8.79 9.18
CA TRP A 150 -3.56 10.23 9.17
C TRP A 150 -4.36 10.91 10.28
N LEU A 151 -5.60 10.49 10.56
CA LEU A 151 -6.40 11.01 11.69
C LEU A 151 -5.71 10.73 13.03
N THR A 152 -5.19 9.51 13.23
CA THR A 152 -4.42 9.18 14.44
C THR A 152 -3.17 10.04 14.55
N SER A 153 -2.49 10.31 13.44
CA SER A 153 -1.29 11.15 13.43
C SER A 153 -1.61 12.60 13.82
N ILE A 154 -2.75 13.11 13.43
CA ILE A 154 -3.23 14.43 13.89
C ILE A 154 -3.43 14.42 15.41
N ALA A 155 -4.10 13.39 15.96
CA ALA A 155 -4.27 13.25 17.41
C ALA A 155 -2.93 13.17 18.16
N VAL A 156 -1.97 12.40 17.61
CA VAL A 156 -0.61 12.31 18.15
C VAL A 156 0.10 13.67 18.10
N TYR A 157 -0.02 14.41 17.00
CA TYR A 157 0.56 15.76 16.91
C TYR A 157 0.02 16.69 17.98
N LEU A 158 -1.31 16.75 18.15
CA LEU A 158 -1.96 17.57 19.16
C LEU A 158 -1.58 17.14 20.59
N PHE A 159 -1.43 15.84 20.82
CA PHE A 159 -0.91 15.32 22.10
C PHE A 159 0.51 15.82 22.39
N LEU A 160 1.42 15.79 21.41
CA LEU A 160 2.79 16.27 21.55
C LEU A 160 2.85 17.79 21.76
N VAL A 161 1.95 18.55 21.17
CA VAL A 161 1.77 19.98 21.47
C VAL A 161 1.30 20.18 22.92
N ALA A 162 0.33 19.39 23.39
CA ALA A 162 -0.20 19.51 24.74
C ALA A 162 0.84 19.21 25.85
N ILE A 163 1.79 18.31 25.59
CA ILE A 163 2.90 18.04 26.52
C ILE A 163 4.11 18.97 26.35
N GLY A 164 4.03 19.95 25.43
CA GLY A 164 5.07 20.95 25.20
C GLY A 164 6.25 20.49 24.36
N ASP A 165 6.17 19.30 23.70
CA ASP A 165 7.23 18.76 22.86
C ASP A 165 7.23 19.41 21.46
N LEU A 166 6.07 19.76 20.93
CA LEU A 166 5.90 20.43 19.65
C LEU A 166 5.16 21.75 19.78
N THR A 167 5.33 22.62 18.80
CA THR A 167 4.62 23.91 18.72
C THR A 167 3.60 23.90 17.57
N LEU A 168 2.44 24.53 17.80
CA LEU A 168 1.40 24.66 16.79
C LEU A 168 1.53 26.01 16.10
N GLY A 169 2.34 26.10 15.05
CA GLY A 169 2.39 27.24 14.17
C GLY A 169 1.23 27.27 13.17
N TRP A 170 0.88 28.46 12.66
CA TRP A 170 -0.25 28.63 11.72
C TRP A 170 -0.12 27.77 10.44
N PRO A 171 1.08 27.55 9.81
CA PRO A 171 1.18 26.70 8.62
C PRO A 171 0.80 25.25 8.91
N ILE A 172 1.24 24.73 10.07
CA ILE A 172 0.92 23.37 10.50
C ILE A 172 -0.56 23.24 10.84
N ALA A 173 -1.14 24.23 11.52
CA ALA A 173 -2.58 24.23 11.81
C ALA A 173 -3.41 24.09 10.53
N ILE A 174 -3.04 24.80 9.44
CA ILE A 174 -3.69 24.67 8.15
C ILE A 174 -3.56 23.22 7.62
N VAL A 175 -2.36 22.63 7.65
CA VAL A 175 -2.14 21.26 7.18
C VAL A 175 -2.94 20.26 7.99
N LEU A 176 -3.02 20.40 9.31
CA LEU A 176 -3.80 19.52 10.17
C LEU A 176 -5.30 19.63 9.88
N VAL A 177 -5.83 20.85 9.68
CA VAL A 177 -7.25 21.07 9.35
C VAL A 177 -7.59 20.48 7.98
N PHE A 178 -6.83 20.82 6.94
CA PHE A 178 -7.09 20.30 5.59
C PHE A 178 -6.84 18.79 5.49
N GLY A 179 -5.75 18.28 6.08
CA GLY A 179 -5.45 16.85 6.15
C GLY A 179 -6.52 16.08 6.93
N GLY A 180 -7.03 16.66 8.03
CA GLY A 180 -8.13 16.11 8.82
C GLY A 180 -9.44 16.07 8.03
N ALA A 181 -9.82 17.18 7.41
CA ALA A 181 -11.01 17.27 6.57
C ALA A 181 -10.95 16.28 5.40
N PHE A 182 -9.81 16.22 4.70
CA PHE A 182 -9.57 15.25 3.62
C PHE A 182 -9.68 13.81 4.12
N SER A 183 -9.08 13.50 5.27
CA SER A 183 -9.10 12.14 5.83
C SER A 183 -10.49 11.73 6.30
N LEU A 184 -11.25 12.63 6.93
CA LEU A 184 -12.64 12.38 7.33
C LEU A 184 -13.54 12.19 6.11
N ALA A 185 -13.43 13.05 5.10
CA ALA A 185 -14.19 12.93 3.87
C ALA A 185 -13.86 11.61 3.16
N GLY A 186 -12.57 11.25 3.03
CA GLY A 186 -12.12 9.99 2.46
C GLY A 186 -12.67 8.79 3.24
N ALA A 187 -12.52 8.77 4.55
CA ALA A 187 -13.03 7.69 5.40
C ALA A 187 -14.56 7.54 5.27
N TYR A 188 -15.30 8.64 5.22
CA TYR A 188 -16.74 8.63 5.01
C TYR A 188 -17.13 8.06 3.64
N LEU A 189 -16.46 8.49 2.56
CA LEU A 189 -16.71 8.02 1.20
C LEU A 189 -16.43 6.53 1.06
N PHE A 190 -15.31 6.05 1.63
CA PHE A 190 -14.98 4.62 1.61
C PHE A 190 -15.97 3.79 2.40
N ARG A 191 -16.35 4.22 3.61
CA ARG A 191 -17.39 3.54 4.40
C ARG A 191 -18.72 3.47 3.67
N ARG A 192 -19.11 4.52 2.95
CA ARG A 192 -20.30 4.53 2.11
C ARG A 192 -20.17 3.60 0.90
N GLY A 193 -18.96 3.54 0.29
CA GLY A 193 -18.64 2.64 -0.83
C GLY A 193 -18.78 1.16 -0.46
N TYR A 194 -18.29 0.75 0.70
CA TYR A 194 -18.47 -0.62 1.22
C TYR A 194 -19.95 -1.00 1.35
N LYS A 195 -20.79 -0.06 1.81
CA LYS A 195 -22.21 -0.36 2.09
C LYS A 195 -23.08 -0.40 0.83
N TYR A 196 -22.79 0.43 -0.18
CA TYR A 196 -23.71 0.69 -1.29
C TYR A 196 -23.12 0.38 -2.68
N GLY A 197 -22.00 -0.31 -2.76
CA GLY A 197 -21.23 -0.53 -3.98
C GLY A 197 -20.37 0.66 -4.38
N PHE A 198 -19.29 0.40 -5.05
CA PHE A 198 -18.26 1.41 -5.37
C PHE A 198 -18.05 1.57 -6.88
N ILE A 199 -18.04 0.45 -7.64
CA ILE A 199 -17.57 0.44 -9.03
C ILE A 199 -18.47 1.25 -9.94
N LEU A 200 -19.77 0.98 -9.93
CA LEU A 200 -20.71 1.69 -10.80
C LEU A 200 -20.77 3.18 -10.49
N LYS A 201 -20.69 3.55 -9.19
CA LYS A 201 -20.67 4.96 -8.78
C LYS A 201 -19.40 5.67 -9.18
N PHE A 202 -18.26 4.99 -9.02
CA PHE A 202 -16.95 5.50 -9.42
C PHE A 202 -16.88 5.72 -10.94
N LEU A 203 -17.31 4.73 -11.73
CA LEU A 203 -17.37 4.86 -13.20
C LEU A 203 -18.29 5.98 -13.64
N ARG A 204 -19.48 6.14 -13.02
CA ARG A 204 -20.37 7.28 -13.29
C ARG A 204 -19.72 8.62 -12.91
N GLY A 205 -19.00 8.67 -11.79
CA GLY A 205 -18.24 9.85 -11.34
C GLY A 205 -17.17 10.27 -12.37
N ILE A 206 -16.39 9.32 -12.87
CA ILE A 206 -15.42 9.55 -13.96
C ILE A 206 -16.11 10.08 -15.23
N GLY A 207 -17.33 9.64 -15.50
CA GLY A 207 -18.14 10.13 -16.63
C GLY A 207 -18.50 11.63 -16.57
N HIS A 208 -18.29 12.31 -15.44
CA HIS A 208 -18.44 13.77 -15.34
C HIS A 208 -17.18 14.53 -15.78
N ILE A 209 -16.04 13.84 -15.91
CA ILE A 209 -14.78 14.43 -16.39
C ILE A 209 -14.86 14.60 -17.91
N TRP A 210 -14.56 15.82 -18.37
CA TRP A 210 -14.60 16.15 -19.78
C TRP A 210 -13.65 15.21 -20.58
N GLY A 211 -14.18 14.60 -21.65
CA GLY A 211 -13.46 13.63 -22.49
C GLY A 211 -13.64 12.14 -22.06
N LEU A 212 -14.01 11.82 -20.82
CA LEU A 212 -14.20 10.43 -20.37
C LEU A 212 -15.69 9.98 -20.35
N ARG A 213 -16.63 10.88 -20.64
CA ARG A 213 -18.08 10.62 -20.58
C ARG A 213 -18.53 9.49 -21.49
N GLN A 214 -18.07 9.48 -22.74
CA GLN A 214 -18.46 8.45 -23.71
C GLN A 214 -17.83 7.10 -23.38
N TRP A 215 -16.57 7.10 -22.95
CA TRP A 215 -15.87 5.90 -22.52
C TRP A 215 -16.55 5.28 -21.30
N SER A 216 -16.84 6.08 -20.28
CA SER A 216 -17.54 5.63 -19.07
C SER A 216 -18.91 5.02 -19.38
N LYS A 217 -19.72 5.70 -20.20
CA LYS A 217 -21.03 5.18 -20.61
C LYS A 217 -20.92 3.86 -21.35
N ARG A 218 -20.09 3.76 -22.40
CA ARG A 218 -19.87 2.52 -23.16
C ARG A 218 -19.37 1.37 -22.29
N THR A 219 -18.47 1.66 -21.36
CA THR A 219 -17.91 0.65 -20.45
C THR A 219 -18.96 0.15 -19.47
N ILE A 220 -19.79 1.04 -18.91
CA ILE A 220 -20.91 0.68 -18.04
C ILE A 220 -21.94 -0.15 -18.81
N GLU A 221 -22.38 0.29 -19.97
CA GLU A 221 -23.37 -0.42 -20.79
C GLU A 221 -22.91 -1.81 -21.19
N LYS A 222 -21.65 -1.96 -21.59
CA LYS A 222 -21.08 -3.24 -22.03
C LYS A 222 -20.88 -4.25 -20.89
N HIS A 223 -20.62 -3.80 -19.66
CA HIS A 223 -20.22 -4.67 -18.53
C HIS A 223 -21.08 -4.43 -17.29
N HIS A 224 -22.28 -3.87 -17.44
CA HIS A 224 -23.16 -3.49 -16.33
C HIS A 224 -23.40 -4.65 -15.35
N ASP A 225 -23.75 -5.81 -15.86
CA ASP A 225 -24.09 -6.98 -15.02
C ASP A 225 -22.88 -7.51 -14.26
N THR A 226 -21.70 -7.50 -14.90
CA THR A 226 -20.44 -7.88 -14.24
C THR A 226 -20.12 -6.91 -13.13
N PHE A 227 -20.21 -5.60 -13.36
CA PHE A 227 -19.92 -4.59 -12.33
C PHE A 227 -20.96 -4.60 -11.21
N ALA A 228 -22.25 -4.79 -11.55
CA ALA A 228 -23.31 -4.94 -10.54
C ALA A 228 -23.09 -6.19 -9.68
N THR A 229 -22.65 -7.30 -10.27
CA THR A 229 -22.32 -8.52 -9.53
C THR A 229 -21.12 -8.32 -8.61
N ILE A 230 -20.05 -7.65 -9.09
CA ILE A 230 -18.88 -7.35 -8.26
C ILE A 230 -19.27 -6.41 -7.12
N ASP A 231 -20.03 -5.35 -7.36
CA ASP A 231 -20.50 -4.42 -6.32
C ASP A 231 -21.38 -5.13 -5.29
N ARG A 232 -22.24 -6.05 -5.73
CA ARG A 232 -23.04 -6.90 -4.83
C ARG A 232 -22.16 -7.79 -3.98
N GLN A 233 -21.18 -8.48 -4.56
CA GLN A 233 -20.25 -9.34 -3.82
C GLN A 233 -19.39 -8.57 -2.83
N ILE A 234 -18.97 -7.33 -3.15
CA ILE A 234 -18.26 -6.45 -2.20
C ILE A 234 -19.17 -6.15 -1.00
N SER A 235 -20.43 -5.81 -1.27
CA SER A 235 -21.41 -5.54 -0.21
C SER A 235 -21.74 -6.78 0.63
N GLU A 236 -21.87 -7.93 -0.01
CA GLU A 236 -22.08 -9.22 0.68
C GLU A 236 -20.89 -9.60 1.56
N LEU A 237 -19.67 -9.53 1.04
CA LEU A 237 -18.45 -9.78 1.81
C LEU A 237 -18.30 -8.81 3.00
N HIS A 238 -18.69 -7.55 2.82
CA HIS A 238 -18.69 -6.58 3.92
C HIS A 238 -19.75 -6.89 4.99
N ASN A 239 -20.92 -7.38 4.58
CA ASN A 239 -22.05 -7.62 5.47
C ASN A 239 -22.05 -9.01 6.12
N GLN A 240 -21.40 -10.02 5.50
CA GLN A 240 -21.46 -11.42 5.93
C GLN A 240 -20.79 -11.67 7.28
N ASP A 241 -19.67 -11.00 7.58
CA ASP A 241 -18.99 -11.17 8.86
C ASP A 241 -18.27 -9.89 9.30
N ARG A 242 -18.98 -9.12 10.13
CA ARG A 242 -18.42 -7.90 10.75
C ARG A 242 -17.14 -8.17 11.53
N LYS A 243 -16.97 -9.37 12.11
CA LYS A 243 -15.78 -9.73 12.87
C LYS A 243 -14.57 -9.85 11.93
N VAL A 244 -14.75 -10.52 10.79
CA VAL A 244 -13.68 -10.63 9.76
C VAL A 244 -13.31 -9.24 9.23
N TYR A 245 -14.31 -8.40 8.92
CA TYR A 245 -14.05 -7.05 8.46
C TYR A 245 -13.24 -6.22 9.47
N HIS A 246 -13.64 -6.21 10.74
CA HIS A 246 -12.92 -5.48 11.78
C HIS A 246 -11.54 -6.07 12.06
N ALA A 247 -11.38 -7.39 12.02
CA ALA A 247 -10.08 -8.04 12.16
C ALA A 247 -9.14 -7.64 11.02
N CYS A 248 -9.61 -7.66 9.77
CA CYS A 248 -8.81 -7.24 8.62
C CYS A 248 -8.46 -5.74 8.70
N PHE A 249 -9.42 -4.90 9.10
CA PHE A 249 -9.14 -3.48 9.33
C PHE A 249 -8.04 -3.29 10.37
N PHE A 250 -8.15 -3.96 11.51
CA PHE A 250 -7.17 -3.85 12.60
C PHE A 250 -5.78 -4.33 12.17
N ILE A 251 -5.70 -5.42 11.42
CA ILE A 251 -4.42 -5.93 10.91
C ILE A 251 -3.76 -4.95 9.94
N GLU A 252 -4.52 -4.43 8.98
CA GLU A 252 -4.02 -3.43 8.04
C GLU A 252 -3.61 -2.14 8.77
N TYR A 253 -4.38 -1.73 9.77
CA TYR A 253 -4.09 -0.54 10.56
C TYR A 253 -2.83 -0.72 11.44
N VAL A 254 -2.68 -1.85 12.12
CA VAL A 254 -1.46 -2.20 12.87
C VAL A 254 -0.26 -2.28 11.93
N GLY A 255 -0.44 -2.86 10.74
CA GLY A 255 0.59 -2.85 9.71
C GLY A 255 1.06 -1.43 9.37
N ARG A 256 0.14 -0.45 9.29
CA ARG A 256 0.49 0.97 9.09
C ARG A 256 1.31 1.54 10.25
N LEU A 257 0.91 1.24 11.47
CA LEU A 257 1.70 1.66 12.65
C LEU A 257 3.09 1.01 12.65
N MET A 258 3.18 -0.27 12.26
CA MET A 258 4.48 -0.96 12.15
C MET A 258 5.39 -0.33 11.09
N MET A 259 4.85 0.21 9.99
CA MET A 259 5.68 0.92 8.99
C MET A 259 6.43 2.12 9.60
N SER A 260 5.91 2.77 10.65
CA SER A 260 6.60 3.86 11.33
C SER A 260 7.87 3.40 12.08
N PHE A 261 7.96 2.12 12.43
CA PHE A 261 9.17 1.55 13.00
C PHE A 261 10.34 1.53 12.01
N GLU A 262 10.11 1.51 10.71
CA GLU A 262 11.16 1.69 9.71
C GLU A 262 11.85 3.03 9.89
N VAL A 263 11.08 4.12 9.96
CA VAL A 263 11.61 5.47 10.19
C VAL A 263 12.29 5.56 11.56
N PHE A 264 11.69 4.98 12.60
CA PHE A 264 12.28 4.90 13.94
C PHE A 264 13.65 4.21 13.93
N LEU A 265 13.74 3.03 13.30
CA LEU A 265 15.03 2.31 13.19
C LEU A 265 16.07 3.15 12.46
N ILE A 266 15.70 3.78 11.33
CA ILE A 266 16.62 4.63 10.57
C ILE A 266 17.11 5.80 11.42
N LEU A 267 16.23 6.49 12.14
CA LEU A 267 16.62 7.58 13.04
C LEU A 267 17.55 7.10 14.15
N ARG A 268 17.27 5.94 14.75
CA ARG A 268 18.16 5.31 15.75
C ARG A 268 19.54 4.98 15.17
N MET A 269 19.59 4.47 13.95
CA MET A 269 20.84 4.18 13.24
C MET A 269 21.67 5.45 13.01
N MET A 270 21.00 6.59 12.83
CA MET A 270 21.65 7.89 12.68
C MET A 270 22.07 8.53 14.01
N GLY A 271 21.79 7.90 15.14
CA GLY A 271 22.09 8.42 16.46
C GLY A 271 21.10 9.48 16.96
N VAL A 272 19.96 9.62 16.30
CA VAL A 272 18.90 10.53 16.75
C VAL A 272 18.20 9.94 17.98
N GLY A 273 17.99 10.76 19.01
CA GLY A 273 17.32 10.36 20.25
C GLY A 273 18.22 9.48 21.15
N ASN A 274 19.39 9.96 21.50
CA ASN A 274 20.38 9.27 22.35
C ASN A 274 19.94 9.03 23.80
N GLY A 275 18.69 9.29 24.17
CA GLY A 275 18.13 8.94 25.46
C GLY A 275 17.90 7.42 25.58
N SER A 276 18.42 6.81 26.64
CA SER A 276 18.24 5.39 26.97
C SER A 276 16.93 5.12 27.75
N SER A 277 16.07 6.13 27.93
CA SER A 277 14.83 5.98 28.67
C SER A 277 13.71 5.45 27.75
N LEU A 278 12.80 4.64 28.31
CA LEU A 278 11.62 4.15 27.60
C LEU A 278 10.79 5.30 27.03
N GLY A 279 10.65 6.42 27.80
CA GLY A 279 9.95 7.61 27.33
C GLY A 279 10.60 8.26 26.10
N GLY A 280 11.93 8.32 26.07
CA GLY A 280 12.67 8.83 24.90
C GLY A 280 12.49 7.98 23.64
N TYR A 281 12.46 6.65 23.78
CA TYR A 281 12.16 5.75 22.64
C TYR A 281 10.72 5.91 22.15
N MET A 282 9.76 6.04 23.06
CA MET A 282 8.36 6.26 22.71
C MET A 282 8.17 7.58 21.96
N LEU A 283 8.79 8.66 22.46
CA LEU A 283 8.75 9.97 21.84
C LEU A 283 9.36 9.93 20.43
N LEU A 284 10.51 9.30 20.26
CA LEU A 284 11.14 9.14 18.94
C LEU A 284 10.26 8.33 17.98
N TRP A 285 9.57 7.29 18.47
CA TRP A 285 8.63 6.54 17.67
C TRP A 285 7.43 7.37 17.25
N LEU A 286 6.86 8.20 18.16
CA LEU A 286 5.77 9.13 17.81
C LEU A 286 6.21 10.14 16.74
N HIS A 287 7.41 10.71 16.85
CA HIS A 287 7.97 11.57 15.80
C HIS A 287 8.14 10.81 14.48
N SER A 288 8.62 9.56 14.52
CA SER A 288 8.76 8.71 13.33
C SER A 288 7.43 8.44 12.65
N MET A 289 6.37 8.23 13.45
CA MET A 289 5.00 8.07 12.97
C MET A 289 4.51 9.35 12.27
N LEU A 290 4.77 10.52 12.84
CA LEU A 290 4.40 11.82 12.24
C LEU A 290 5.16 12.09 10.94
N ILE A 291 6.47 11.80 10.91
CA ILE A 291 7.31 11.92 9.70
C ILE A 291 6.73 11.05 8.58
N LEU A 292 6.41 9.79 8.87
CA LEU A 292 5.80 8.87 7.89
C LEU A 292 4.41 9.36 7.45
N ALA A 293 3.58 9.79 8.39
CA ALA A 293 2.20 10.24 8.10
C ALA A 293 2.20 11.46 7.18
N PHE A 294 3.00 12.46 7.50
CA PHE A 294 3.14 13.69 6.70
C PHE A 294 3.66 13.38 5.31
N THR A 295 4.73 12.59 5.23
CA THR A 295 5.31 12.16 3.95
C THR A 295 4.30 11.37 3.11
N SER A 296 3.59 10.42 3.73
CA SER A 296 2.61 9.59 3.01
C SER A 296 1.39 10.39 2.55
N LEU A 297 0.90 11.35 3.34
CA LEU A 297 -0.19 12.24 2.95
C LEU A 297 0.22 13.07 1.72
N PHE A 298 1.39 13.71 1.78
CA PHE A 298 1.93 14.51 0.70
C PHE A 298 2.17 13.69 -0.58
N ALA A 299 2.79 12.53 -0.45
CA ALA A 299 3.05 11.63 -1.58
C ALA A 299 1.76 11.07 -2.20
N ASN A 300 0.72 10.78 -1.40
CA ASN A 300 -0.56 10.30 -1.93
C ASN A 300 -1.38 11.42 -2.59
N LEU A 301 -1.32 12.65 -2.10
CA LEU A 301 -1.95 13.81 -2.77
C LEU A 301 -1.33 14.05 -4.15
N LEU A 302 -0.03 13.80 -4.31
CA LEU A 302 0.72 13.92 -5.56
C LEU A 302 0.93 12.56 -6.24
N GLY A 303 0.08 11.59 -5.96
CA GLY A 303 0.21 10.20 -6.43
C GLY A 303 0.16 10.00 -7.95
N PHE A 304 -0.16 11.04 -8.72
CA PHE A 304 -0.09 11.04 -10.18
C PHE A 304 1.37 11.12 -10.72
N ILE A 305 2.34 11.47 -9.87
CA ILE A 305 3.76 11.50 -10.25
C ILE A 305 4.27 10.06 -10.31
N PRO A 306 4.82 9.62 -11.46
CA PRO A 306 5.33 8.25 -11.60
C PRO A 306 6.35 7.92 -10.52
N MET A 307 6.20 6.75 -9.90
CA MET A 307 7.07 6.23 -8.83
C MET A 307 7.18 7.18 -7.61
N GLN A 308 6.34 8.22 -7.53
CA GLN A 308 6.37 9.27 -6.50
C GLN A 308 7.78 9.92 -6.36
N MET A 309 8.53 10.00 -7.48
CA MET A 309 9.86 10.59 -7.49
C MET A 309 9.81 12.08 -7.15
N GLY A 310 10.67 12.52 -6.24
CA GLY A 310 10.72 13.90 -5.73
C GLY A 310 9.68 14.17 -4.63
N THR A 311 8.49 13.60 -4.70
CA THR A 311 7.43 13.86 -3.71
C THR A 311 7.70 13.19 -2.37
N ARG A 312 8.18 11.95 -2.37
CA ARG A 312 8.55 11.25 -1.13
C ARG A 312 9.84 11.81 -0.53
N GLU A 313 10.83 12.09 -1.36
CA GLU A 313 12.09 12.71 -0.97
C GLU A 313 11.84 14.08 -0.32
N GLY A 314 11.06 14.92 -0.99
CA GLY A 314 10.63 16.23 -0.46
C GLY A 314 9.78 16.07 0.81
N GLY A 315 8.86 15.12 0.82
CA GLY A 315 8.01 14.82 1.98
C GLY A 315 8.84 14.44 3.22
N TYR A 316 9.81 13.54 3.08
CA TYR A 316 10.69 13.17 4.20
C TYR A 316 11.58 14.32 4.64
N ALA A 317 12.16 15.09 3.68
CA ALA A 317 13.01 16.23 4.01
C ALA A 317 12.24 17.33 4.76
N MET A 318 11.04 17.68 4.28
CA MET A 318 10.16 18.67 4.92
C MET A 318 9.67 18.20 6.28
N SER A 319 9.24 16.94 6.39
CA SER A 319 8.76 16.37 7.65
C SER A 319 9.86 16.34 8.70
N ALA A 320 11.06 15.88 8.34
CA ALA A 320 12.21 15.84 9.26
C ALA A 320 12.55 17.25 9.76
N ALA A 321 12.59 18.24 8.87
CA ALA A 321 12.85 19.64 9.23
C ALA A 321 11.79 20.20 10.20
N GLN A 322 10.52 19.83 10.01
CA GLN A 322 9.42 20.26 10.89
C GLN A 322 9.55 19.72 12.32
N PHE A 323 10.19 18.58 12.50
CA PHE A 323 10.42 17.96 13.82
C PHE A 323 11.83 18.24 14.40
N GLY A 324 12.45 19.35 13.99
CA GLY A 324 13.74 19.80 14.52
C GLY A 324 14.95 19.02 14.02
N LEU A 325 14.76 18.15 13.02
CA LEU A 325 15.83 17.44 12.34
C LEU A 325 16.28 18.22 11.09
N THR A 326 17.44 17.89 10.54
CA THR A 326 17.86 18.50 9.27
C THR A 326 17.14 17.86 8.09
N ALA A 327 16.93 18.61 7.01
CA ALA A 327 16.41 18.07 5.75
C ALA A 327 17.26 16.90 5.22
N GLY A 328 18.60 16.92 5.51
CA GLY A 328 19.51 15.83 5.18
C GLY A 328 19.13 14.51 5.87
N VAL A 329 18.66 14.54 7.12
CA VAL A 329 18.13 13.35 7.81
C VAL A 329 16.92 12.78 7.06
N GLY A 330 15.99 13.62 6.63
CA GLY A 330 14.84 13.20 5.81
C GLY A 330 15.27 12.57 4.49
N MET A 331 16.28 13.13 3.83
CA MET A 331 16.84 12.54 2.60
C MET A 331 17.44 11.16 2.86
N VAL A 332 18.16 10.96 3.96
CA VAL A 332 18.69 9.64 4.36
C VAL A 332 17.56 8.63 4.59
N ILE A 333 16.50 9.02 5.29
CA ILE A 333 15.30 8.16 5.48
C ILE A 333 14.77 7.73 4.12
N SER A 334 14.58 8.67 3.20
CA SER A 334 14.07 8.39 1.86
C SER A 334 14.96 7.40 1.10
N ILE A 335 16.28 7.59 1.12
CA ILE A 335 17.25 6.71 0.44
C ILE A 335 17.15 5.29 1.00
N VAL A 336 17.16 5.12 2.32
CA VAL A 336 17.10 3.80 2.96
C VAL A 336 15.77 3.11 2.62
N CYS A 337 14.64 3.84 2.67
CA CYS A 337 13.34 3.31 2.27
C CYS A 337 13.33 2.85 0.81
N ARG A 338 13.94 3.62 -0.10
CA ARG A 338 14.03 3.25 -1.52
C ARG A 338 14.91 2.02 -1.73
N LEU A 339 16.07 1.94 -1.09
CA LEU A 339 16.93 0.76 -1.19
C LEU A 339 16.22 -0.51 -0.73
N ARG A 340 15.45 -0.41 0.35
CA ARG A 340 14.61 -1.51 0.83
C ARG A 340 13.52 -1.86 -0.21
N GLU A 341 12.87 -0.86 -0.84
CA GLU A 341 11.89 -1.10 -1.91
C GLU A 341 12.53 -1.85 -3.09
N VAL A 342 13.70 -1.41 -3.56
CA VAL A 342 14.45 -2.09 -4.62
C VAL A 342 14.66 -3.57 -4.31
N VAL A 343 15.04 -3.91 -3.08
CA VAL A 343 15.24 -5.30 -2.66
C VAL A 343 13.93 -6.09 -2.73
N TRP A 344 12.84 -5.54 -2.18
CA TRP A 344 11.55 -6.23 -2.17
C TRP A 344 10.89 -6.31 -3.55
N ASP A 345 11.08 -5.30 -4.40
CA ASP A 345 10.63 -5.33 -5.80
C ASP A 345 11.37 -6.42 -6.58
N GLY A 346 12.68 -6.55 -6.38
CA GLY A 346 13.45 -7.66 -6.93
C GLY A 346 12.94 -9.04 -6.47
N ILE A 347 12.69 -9.20 -5.16
CA ILE A 347 12.10 -10.43 -4.60
C ILE A 347 10.71 -10.67 -5.22
N GLY A 348 9.87 -9.65 -5.32
CA GLY A 348 8.53 -9.75 -5.89
C GLY A 348 8.53 -10.20 -7.35
N LEU A 349 9.42 -9.64 -8.17
CA LEU A 349 9.59 -10.05 -9.56
C LEU A 349 10.11 -11.50 -9.69
N LEU A 350 11.02 -11.92 -8.81
CA LEU A 350 11.50 -13.32 -8.78
C LEU A 350 10.38 -14.29 -8.39
N LEU A 351 9.53 -13.91 -7.44
CA LEU A 351 8.39 -14.73 -7.02
C LEU A 351 7.32 -14.89 -8.11
N MET A 352 7.19 -13.95 -9.06
CA MET A 352 6.31 -14.10 -10.22
C MET A 352 6.73 -15.26 -11.14
N ARG A 353 8.03 -15.58 -11.23
CA ARG A 353 8.57 -16.61 -12.13
C ARG A 353 8.38 -18.05 -11.61
N LYS A 354 8.26 -18.23 -10.30
CA LYS A 354 8.01 -19.56 -9.72
C LYS A 354 6.56 -19.97 -9.98
N LYS A 355 6.36 -21.05 -10.72
CA LYS A 355 5.06 -21.72 -10.90
C LYS A 355 4.61 -22.42 -9.63
#